data_cba915845f9bb15a214a00c82105f69d
#
_entry.id   cba915845f9bb15a214a00c82105f69d
#
_cell.length_a   1.000
_cell.length_b   1.000
_cell.length_c   1.000
_cell.angle_alpha   90.00
_cell.angle_beta   90.00
_cell.angle_gamma   90.00
#
_symmetry.space_group_name_H-M   'P 1'
#
loop_
_entity.id
_entity.type
_entity.pdbx_description
1 polymer ?
#
loop_
_entity_poly.entity_id
_entity_poly.type
_entity_poly.pdbx_seq_one_letter_code
_entity_poly.pdbx_strand_id
1 'polypeptide(L)'
;MESASQYAAEAERVRQRIDALHRSDTLVFPIFTDLHTRSLDAPITLAFFEAMEALSKAVRADAVIALGDNLAMLGREEHASNETIHAIIRGLFARISSLWPCPLLPVNGNHDGVGTDFFKADFWQSISRGFDRGAAKYSGNSAYYTVDFDQARVRIIVLSLPSGSDLTAENPSPTWAFGDEQLKWLAGTALRTDYQALLVCHVPLYYAYTDEKDWTIGVWTGDRAAQSYVSALCGWIDDRDEAEALLSAFNAHAACRIDRLNASLPASPESAGLIACLSGHMHDDSLFHAGETIGNETNRLPCAQIQSGSTNVSLNRPLRDQAALPISMDVAVLTPSERRLTMVRYGAGADRTIRW
;
A
#
# COMPACT_ATOMS: atom_id res chain seq x y z
N MET A 1 3.38 -2.41 -31.78
CA MET A 1 1.93 -2.27 -32.11
C MET A 1 1.08 -3.35 -31.41
N GLU A 2 1.52 -4.60 -31.32
CA GLU A 2 0.79 -5.66 -30.60
C GLU A 2 0.62 -5.39 -29.10
N SER A 3 1.67 -4.90 -28.40
CA SER A 3 1.60 -4.62 -26.95
C SER A 3 0.59 -3.53 -26.60
N ALA A 4 0.56 -2.42 -27.32
CA ALA A 4 -0.39 -1.34 -27.07
C ALA A 4 -1.86 -1.78 -27.24
N SER A 5 -2.12 -2.71 -28.17
CA SER A 5 -3.44 -3.32 -28.35
C SER A 5 -3.85 -4.22 -27.18
N GLN A 6 -2.88 -4.96 -26.60
CA GLN A 6 -3.14 -5.85 -25.45
C GLN A 6 -3.44 -5.04 -24.18
N TYR A 7 -2.70 -3.96 -23.90
CA TYR A 7 -2.98 -3.08 -22.77
C TYR A 7 -4.35 -2.39 -22.90
N ALA A 8 -4.72 -1.95 -24.09
CA ALA A 8 -6.02 -1.34 -24.33
C ALA A 8 -7.18 -2.34 -24.15
N ALA A 9 -7.02 -3.56 -24.63
CA ALA A 9 -8.03 -4.62 -24.46
C ALA A 9 -8.21 -4.97 -22.97
N GLU A 10 -7.11 -5.04 -22.22
CA GLU A 10 -7.14 -5.31 -20.80
C GLU A 10 -7.80 -4.17 -20.02
N ALA A 11 -7.47 -2.92 -20.34
CA ALA A 11 -8.09 -1.74 -19.74
C ALA A 11 -9.60 -1.70 -19.98
N GLU A 12 -10.05 -2.08 -21.18
CA GLU A 12 -11.48 -2.17 -21.51
C GLU A 12 -12.19 -3.29 -20.71
N ARG A 13 -11.53 -4.44 -20.52
CA ARG A 13 -12.04 -5.51 -19.68
C ARG A 13 -12.22 -5.04 -18.22
N VAL A 14 -11.24 -4.32 -17.68
CA VAL A 14 -11.30 -3.72 -16.34
C VAL A 14 -12.43 -2.71 -16.25
N ARG A 15 -12.57 -1.82 -17.23
CA ARG A 15 -13.66 -0.84 -17.29
C ARG A 15 -15.03 -1.50 -17.22
N GLN A 16 -15.28 -2.53 -18.02
CA GLN A 16 -16.57 -3.25 -18.03
C GLN A 16 -16.90 -3.85 -16.66
N ARG A 17 -15.90 -4.36 -15.95
CA ARG A 17 -16.08 -4.91 -14.59
C ARG A 17 -16.38 -3.80 -13.59
N ILE A 18 -15.69 -2.67 -13.67
CA ILE A 18 -15.96 -1.51 -12.82
C ILE A 18 -17.37 -0.99 -13.06
N ASP A 19 -17.79 -0.85 -14.32
CA ASP A 19 -19.13 -0.38 -14.69
C ASP A 19 -20.24 -1.29 -14.09
N ALA A 20 -20.02 -2.60 -14.06
CA ALA A 20 -20.96 -3.55 -13.45
C ALA A 20 -21.06 -3.41 -11.92
N LEU A 21 -20.02 -2.91 -11.28
CA LEU A 21 -19.94 -2.69 -9.83
C LEU A 21 -20.37 -1.29 -9.39
N HIS A 22 -20.43 -0.32 -10.32
CA HIS A 22 -20.60 1.09 -10.02
C HIS A 22 -21.97 1.43 -9.42
N ARG A 23 -21.97 2.32 -8.42
CA ARG A 23 -23.13 2.95 -7.77
C ARG A 23 -22.85 4.45 -7.62
N SER A 24 -23.81 5.20 -7.14
CA SER A 24 -23.68 6.67 -7.00
C SER A 24 -22.62 7.12 -5.98
N ASP A 25 -22.26 6.26 -5.03
CA ASP A 25 -21.27 6.52 -3.98
C ASP A 25 -19.95 5.72 -4.18
N THR A 26 -19.80 5.08 -5.34
CA THR A 26 -18.61 4.29 -5.64
C THR A 26 -17.41 5.18 -5.86
N LEU A 27 -16.31 4.82 -5.19
CA LEU A 27 -14.97 5.36 -5.38
C LEU A 27 -14.09 4.34 -6.12
N VAL A 28 -13.23 4.84 -7.00
CA VAL A 28 -12.35 4.02 -7.85
C VAL A 28 -10.90 4.45 -7.67
N PHE A 29 -10.04 3.51 -7.28
CA PHE A 29 -8.63 3.75 -7.01
C PHE A 29 -7.75 2.76 -7.77
N PRO A 30 -7.15 3.13 -8.92
CA PRO A 30 -6.02 2.37 -9.46
C PRO A 30 -4.88 2.30 -8.45
N ILE A 31 -4.33 1.10 -8.23
CA ILE A 31 -3.30 0.82 -7.24
C ILE A 31 -2.13 0.12 -7.93
N PHE A 32 -0.94 0.62 -7.70
CA PHE A 32 0.29 -0.07 -8.09
C PHE A 32 1.26 -0.12 -6.92
N THR A 33 2.07 -1.16 -6.86
CA THR A 33 3.01 -1.43 -5.78
C THR A 33 4.18 -2.26 -6.29
N ASP A 34 5.30 -2.21 -5.60
CA ASP A 34 6.43 -3.10 -5.86
C ASP A 34 6.87 -3.11 -7.34
N LEU A 35 6.92 -1.92 -7.95
CA LEU A 35 7.37 -1.75 -9.34
C LEU A 35 8.88 -1.99 -9.46
N HIS A 36 9.64 -1.63 -8.41
CA HIS A 36 11.09 -1.76 -8.32
C HIS A 36 11.81 -1.20 -9.55
N THR A 37 11.39 -0.01 -9.99
CA THR A 37 12.04 0.61 -11.15
C THR A 37 13.47 1.04 -10.84
N ARG A 38 14.36 0.89 -11.82
CA ARG A 38 15.76 1.36 -11.74
C ARG A 38 15.98 2.65 -12.53
N SER A 39 15.14 2.90 -13.52
CA SER A 39 15.16 4.12 -14.33
C SER A 39 13.82 4.30 -15.05
N LEU A 40 13.58 5.52 -15.54
CA LEU A 40 12.34 5.83 -16.27
C LEU A 40 12.26 5.21 -17.67
N ASP A 41 13.40 4.79 -18.22
CA ASP A 41 13.55 4.14 -19.52
C ASP A 41 13.75 2.62 -19.41
N ALA A 42 13.73 2.06 -18.20
CA ALA A 42 13.77 0.62 -18.01
C ALA A 42 12.56 -0.05 -18.71
N PRO A 43 12.73 -1.21 -19.37
CA PRO A 43 11.66 -1.86 -20.12
C PRO A 43 10.38 -2.09 -19.30
N ILE A 44 10.53 -2.47 -18.04
CA ILE A 44 9.39 -2.67 -17.14
C ILE A 44 8.67 -1.36 -16.82
N THR A 45 9.41 -0.26 -16.65
CA THR A 45 8.82 1.07 -16.39
C THR A 45 8.09 1.60 -17.61
N LEU A 46 8.62 1.38 -18.80
CA LEU A 46 7.95 1.75 -20.05
C LEU A 46 6.67 0.94 -20.26
N ALA A 47 6.71 -0.37 -20.01
CA ALA A 47 5.52 -1.22 -20.03
C ALA A 47 4.46 -0.78 -19.00
N PHE A 48 4.89 -0.38 -17.81
CA PHE A 48 4.01 0.17 -16.78
C PHE A 48 3.36 1.48 -17.25
N PHE A 49 4.10 2.40 -17.86
CA PHE A 49 3.52 3.63 -18.40
C PHE A 49 2.50 3.36 -19.50
N GLU A 50 2.75 2.40 -20.40
CA GLU A 50 1.78 2.01 -21.43
C GLU A 50 0.50 1.44 -20.81
N ALA A 51 0.63 0.59 -19.77
CA ALA A 51 -0.52 0.03 -19.06
C ALA A 51 -1.32 1.13 -18.33
N MET A 52 -0.65 2.04 -17.63
CA MET A 52 -1.30 3.15 -16.91
C MET A 52 -1.98 4.12 -17.89
N GLU A 53 -1.37 4.40 -19.03
CA GLU A 53 -1.97 5.24 -20.06
C GLU A 53 -3.23 4.58 -20.68
N ALA A 54 -3.17 3.27 -20.95
CA ALA A 54 -4.35 2.54 -21.44
C ALA A 54 -5.48 2.55 -20.40
N LEU A 55 -5.13 2.31 -19.12
CA LEU A 55 -6.10 2.30 -18.03
C LEU A 55 -6.73 3.68 -17.83
N SER A 56 -5.94 4.77 -17.91
CA SER A 56 -6.45 6.13 -17.72
C SER A 56 -7.44 6.58 -18.79
N LYS A 57 -7.33 6.04 -20.00
CA LYS A 57 -8.28 6.30 -21.09
C LYS A 57 -9.61 5.56 -20.89
N ALA A 58 -9.58 4.43 -20.18
CA ALA A 58 -10.74 3.57 -19.98
C ALA A 58 -11.46 3.83 -18.64
N VAL A 59 -10.73 4.21 -17.60
CA VAL A 59 -11.23 4.28 -16.23
C VAL A 59 -11.08 5.68 -15.65
N ARG A 60 -12.18 6.22 -15.12
CA ARG A 60 -12.15 7.41 -14.25
C ARG A 60 -11.75 6.98 -12.85
N ALA A 61 -10.83 7.70 -12.25
CA ALA A 61 -10.37 7.46 -10.90
C ALA A 61 -10.66 8.65 -9.99
N ASP A 62 -10.92 8.37 -8.70
CA ASP A 62 -11.07 9.38 -7.65
C ASP A 62 -9.73 9.70 -6.99
N ALA A 63 -8.82 8.75 -6.95
CA ALA A 63 -7.40 8.91 -6.65
C ALA A 63 -6.61 7.74 -7.25
N VAL A 64 -5.29 7.91 -7.41
CA VAL A 64 -4.36 6.81 -7.73
C VAL A 64 -3.50 6.56 -6.50
N ILE A 65 -3.31 5.30 -6.11
CA ILE A 65 -2.50 4.93 -4.94
C ILE A 65 -1.20 4.27 -5.41
N ALA A 66 -0.06 4.89 -5.07
CA ALA A 66 1.27 4.32 -5.24
C ALA A 66 1.66 3.66 -3.91
N LEU A 67 1.48 2.35 -3.80
CA LEU A 67 1.46 1.63 -2.52
C LEU A 67 2.86 1.20 -2.03
N GLY A 68 3.91 1.85 -2.51
CA GLY A 68 5.29 1.67 -2.04
C GLY A 68 6.14 0.76 -2.95
N ASP A 69 7.43 0.72 -2.63
CA ASP A 69 8.48 0.03 -3.39
C ASP A 69 8.43 0.36 -4.90
N ASN A 70 8.28 1.66 -5.16
CA ASN A 70 8.27 2.20 -6.51
C ASN A 70 9.65 2.08 -7.16
N LEU A 71 10.71 2.21 -6.35
CA LEU A 71 12.11 2.12 -6.74
C LEU A 71 12.71 0.78 -6.29
N ALA A 72 13.69 0.28 -7.04
CA ALA A 72 14.64 -0.71 -6.54
C ALA A 72 15.55 -0.08 -5.48
N MET A 73 16.32 -0.88 -4.73
CA MET A 73 17.27 -0.41 -3.70
C MET A 73 18.48 0.32 -4.33
N LEU A 74 18.24 1.39 -5.09
CA LEU A 74 19.25 2.06 -5.90
C LEU A 74 20.40 2.62 -5.06
N GLY A 75 20.12 3.18 -3.88
CA GLY A 75 21.14 3.71 -3.00
C GLY A 75 22.08 2.64 -2.43
N ARG A 76 21.56 1.44 -2.16
CA ARG A 76 22.31 0.33 -1.60
C ARG A 76 23.01 -0.52 -2.65
N GLU A 77 22.26 -0.93 -3.68
CA GLU A 77 22.75 -1.87 -4.70
C GLU A 77 23.59 -1.18 -5.77
N GLU A 78 23.23 0.02 -6.17
CA GLU A 78 23.84 0.74 -7.30
C GLU A 78 24.64 1.99 -6.85
N HIS A 79 24.64 2.29 -5.54
CA HIS A 79 25.26 3.50 -4.98
C HIS A 79 24.79 4.80 -5.67
N ALA A 80 23.53 4.81 -6.12
CA ALA A 80 22.95 5.97 -6.77
C ALA A 80 22.89 7.17 -5.80
N SER A 81 23.15 8.36 -6.31
CA SER A 81 23.02 9.56 -5.49
C SER A 81 21.57 9.87 -5.14
N ASN A 82 21.36 10.58 -4.03
CA ASN A 82 20.04 11.07 -3.64
C ASN A 82 19.37 11.86 -4.76
N GLU A 83 20.13 12.68 -5.51
CA GLU A 83 19.63 13.46 -6.63
C GLU A 83 19.07 12.55 -7.75
N THR A 84 19.78 11.49 -8.10
CA THR A 84 19.34 10.50 -9.10
C THR A 84 18.05 9.83 -8.66
N ILE A 85 17.99 9.38 -7.41
CA ILE A 85 16.81 8.73 -6.84
C ILE A 85 15.61 9.68 -6.84
N HIS A 86 15.82 10.93 -6.42
CA HIS A 86 14.82 11.99 -6.45
C HIS A 86 14.28 12.25 -7.87
N ALA A 87 15.18 12.29 -8.85
CA ALA A 87 14.79 12.52 -10.24
C ALA A 87 13.90 11.39 -10.77
N ILE A 88 14.25 10.13 -10.46
CA ILE A 88 13.50 8.96 -10.90
C ILE A 88 12.10 8.96 -10.27
N ILE A 89 11.99 9.09 -8.94
CA ILE A 89 10.68 9.02 -8.27
C ILE A 89 9.77 10.19 -8.67
N ARG A 90 10.31 11.41 -8.76
CA ARG A 90 9.55 12.57 -9.24
C ARG A 90 9.11 12.41 -10.69
N GLY A 91 9.97 11.89 -11.56
CA GLY A 91 9.65 11.63 -12.97
C GLY A 91 8.56 10.57 -13.11
N LEU A 92 8.64 9.48 -12.33
CA LEU A 92 7.63 8.43 -12.27
C LEU A 92 6.26 9.02 -11.87
N PHE A 93 6.21 9.72 -10.75
CA PHE A 93 4.94 10.28 -10.23
C PHE A 93 4.40 11.41 -11.10
N ALA A 94 5.26 12.24 -11.70
CA ALA A 94 4.85 13.28 -12.65
C ALA A 94 4.17 12.66 -13.87
N ARG A 95 4.75 11.58 -14.42
CA ARG A 95 4.16 10.88 -15.56
C ARG A 95 2.79 10.31 -15.21
N ILE A 96 2.66 9.62 -14.07
CA ILE A 96 1.39 9.04 -13.63
C ILE A 96 0.35 10.13 -13.35
N SER A 97 0.72 11.17 -12.59
CA SER A 97 -0.18 12.27 -12.25
C SER A 97 -0.67 13.05 -13.47
N SER A 98 0.06 13.00 -14.59
CA SER A 98 -0.39 13.61 -15.84
C SER A 98 -1.51 12.84 -16.54
N LEU A 99 -1.73 11.57 -16.20
CA LEU A 99 -2.73 10.71 -16.83
C LEU A 99 -4.13 10.88 -16.24
N TRP A 100 -4.24 11.26 -14.97
CA TRP A 100 -5.52 11.48 -14.30
C TRP A 100 -5.64 12.88 -13.69
N PRO A 101 -6.84 13.47 -13.70
CA PRO A 101 -7.10 14.77 -13.05
C PRO A 101 -7.31 14.63 -11.52
N CYS A 102 -7.12 13.46 -10.94
CA CYS A 102 -7.29 13.16 -9.52
C CYS A 102 -5.95 13.17 -8.76
N PRO A 103 -5.98 13.14 -7.41
CA PRO A 103 -4.77 13.02 -6.60
C PRO A 103 -4.02 11.73 -6.86
N LEU A 104 -2.67 11.78 -6.83
CA LEU A 104 -1.81 10.63 -6.63
C LEU A 104 -1.42 10.60 -5.15
N LEU A 105 -1.60 9.45 -4.51
CA LEU A 105 -1.38 9.21 -3.09
C LEU A 105 -0.17 8.29 -2.89
N PRO A 106 1.05 8.85 -2.74
CA PRO A 106 2.24 8.05 -2.53
C PRO A 106 2.32 7.50 -1.11
N VAL A 107 2.64 6.22 -1.02
CA VAL A 107 3.03 5.52 0.21
C VAL A 107 4.52 5.17 0.08
N ASN A 108 5.29 5.38 1.13
CA ASN A 108 6.69 4.98 1.13
C ASN A 108 6.83 3.47 1.35
N GLY A 109 7.61 2.83 0.52
CA GLY A 109 8.05 1.44 0.69
C GLY A 109 9.46 1.36 1.26
N ASN A 110 9.86 0.17 1.68
CA ASN A 110 11.17 -0.05 2.28
C ASN A 110 12.32 0.05 1.26
N HIS A 111 12.06 -0.20 -0.02
CA HIS A 111 13.07 -0.04 -1.07
C HIS A 111 13.22 1.42 -1.52
N ASP A 112 12.22 2.23 -1.30
CA ASP A 112 12.19 3.60 -1.80
C ASP A 112 13.25 4.51 -1.17
N GLY A 113 13.86 4.11 -0.05
CA GLY A 113 14.81 4.94 0.67
C GLY A 113 16.09 4.28 1.17
N VAL A 114 16.31 2.99 0.89
CA VAL A 114 17.47 2.25 1.44
C VAL A 114 18.80 2.81 0.98
N GLY A 115 19.66 3.13 1.94
CA GLY A 115 21.03 3.61 1.69
C GLY A 115 21.15 5.11 1.43
N THR A 116 20.10 5.88 1.68
CA THR A 116 20.07 7.32 1.44
C THR A 116 19.39 8.06 2.59
N ASP A 117 19.49 9.40 2.60
CA ASP A 117 18.69 10.27 3.49
C ASP A 117 17.16 10.23 3.17
N PHE A 118 16.75 9.32 2.33
CA PHE A 118 15.44 9.23 1.71
C PHE A 118 14.30 8.87 2.67
N PHE A 119 14.62 8.20 3.79
CA PHE A 119 13.64 7.90 4.84
C PHE A 119 13.25 9.12 5.67
N LYS A 120 13.82 10.28 5.42
CA LYS A 120 13.40 11.49 6.10
C LYS A 120 11.95 11.79 5.70
N ALA A 121 11.08 11.85 6.70
CA ALA A 121 9.66 12.15 6.52
C ALA A 121 9.43 13.42 5.68
N ASP A 122 10.28 14.43 5.85
CA ASP A 122 10.27 15.69 5.10
C ASP A 122 10.38 15.48 3.59
N PHE A 123 11.20 14.53 3.17
CA PHE A 123 11.39 14.25 1.76
C PHE A 123 10.13 13.63 1.15
N TRP A 124 9.60 12.57 1.75
CA TRP A 124 8.36 11.94 1.28
C TRP A 124 7.19 12.92 1.28
N GLN A 125 7.06 13.74 2.32
CA GLN A 125 6.04 14.75 2.35
C GLN A 125 6.19 15.74 1.19
N SER A 126 7.45 16.15 0.88
CA SER A 126 7.70 17.06 -0.24
C SER A 126 7.34 16.45 -1.60
N ILE A 127 7.54 15.15 -1.75
CA ILE A 127 7.10 14.41 -2.94
C ILE A 127 5.59 14.29 -2.96
N SER A 128 4.98 13.78 -1.89
CA SER A 128 3.54 13.53 -1.83
C SER A 128 2.72 14.79 -2.07
N ARG A 129 3.11 15.92 -1.46
CA ARG A 129 2.47 17.25 -1.69
C ARG A 129 2.59 17.76 -3.13
N GLY A 130 3.58 17.29 -3.87
CA GLY A 130 3.73 17.63 -5.28
C GLY A 130 2.65 17.01 -6.17
N PHE A 131 1.97 15.95 -5.69
CA PHE A 131 1.06 15.14 -6.51
C PHE A 131 -0.32 14.91 -5.90
N ASP A 132 -0.53 15.22 -4.61
CA ASP A 132 -1.79 15.02 -3.90
C ASP A 132 -2.89 16.04 -4.27
N ARG A 133 -2.57 17.05 -5.07
CA ARG A 133 -3.46 18.13 -5.50
C ARG A 133 -4.14 18.86 -4.33
N GLY A 134 -3.50 18.87 -3.16
CA GLY A 134 -4.02 19.49 -1.94
C GLY A 134 -5.09 18.67 -1.22
N ALA A 135 -5.30 17.42 -1.59
CA ALA A 135 -6.29 16.55 -0.95
C ALA A 135 -5.79 15.98 0.39
N ALA A 136 -4.47 15.80 0.54
CA ALA A 136 -3.89 15.19 1.72
C ALA A 136 -3.77 16.17 2.90
N LYS A 137 -4.11 15.66 4.10
CA LYS A 137 -3.98 16.37 5.38
C LYS A 137 -2.87 15.73 6.20
N TYR A 138 -1.69 16.36 6.22
CA TYR A 138 -0.49 15.88 6.92
C TYR A 138 -0.46 16.34 8.36
N SER A 139 0.26 15.60 9.21
CA SER A 139 0.60 16.02 10.56
C SER A 139 2.02 16.60 10.58
N GLY A 140 2.15 17.90 10.56
CA GLY A 140 3.48 18.55 10.51
C GLY A 140 4.28 18.11 9.28
N ASN A 141 5.52 17.67 9.47
CA ASN A 141 6.43 17.19 8.44
C ASN A 141 6.42 15.65 8.34
N SER A 142 5.25 15.03 8.38
CA SER A 142 5.12 13.58 8.36
C SER A 142 5.02 13.00 6.95
N ALA A 143 5.35 11.71 6.81
CA ALA A 143 5.07 10.92 5.61
C ALA A 143 3.69 10.24 5.65
N TYR A 144 2.99 10.33 6.79
CA TYR A 144 1.63 9.81 6.98
C TYR A 144 0.61 10.95 6.90
N TYR A 145 -0.58 10.63 6.41
CA TYR A 145 -1.61 11.64 6.14
C TYR A 145 -2.99 11.00 5.98
N THR A 146 -4.03 11.84 5.93
CA THR A 146 -5.39 11.42 5.57
C THR A 146 -5.86 12.10 4.30
N VAL A 147 -6.78 11.44 3.59
CA VAL A 147 -7.56 12.02 2.49
C VAL A 147 -9.03 11.70 2.70
N ASP A 148 -9.88 12.72 2.64
CA ASP A 148 -11.31 12.58 2.86
C ASP A 148 -12.08 12.64 1.52
N PHE A 149 -13.00 11.70 1.34
CA PHE A 149 -13.98 11.65 0.24
C PHE A 149 -15.36 11.92 0.84
N ASP A 150 -15.71 13.19 0.98
CA ASP A 150 -16.86 13.67 1.75
C ASP A 150 -18.19 13.10 1.26
N GLN A 151 -18.38 13.01 -0.06
CA GLN A 151 -19.63 12.48 -0.65
C GLN A 151 -19.85 11.01 -0.34
N ALA A 152 -18.79 10.21 -0.31
CA ALA A 152 -18.84 8.79 0.03
C ALA A 152 -18.68 8.53 1.53
N ARG A 153 -18.34 9.56 2.32
CA ARG A 153 -18.01 9.47 3.75
C ARG A 153 -16.92 8.43 4.03
N VAL A 154 -15.87 8.46 3.22
CA VAL A 154 -14.71 7.59 3.31
C VAL A 154 -13.47 8.42 3.58
N ARG A 155 -12.65 7.96 4.52
CA ARG A 155 -11.31 8.48 4.81
C ARG A 155 -10.27 7.43 4.44
N ILE A 156 -9.33 7.80 3.58
CA ILE A 156 -8.08 7.04 3.42
C ILE A 156 -7.11 7.51 4.50
N ILE A 157 -6.55 6.57 5.25
CA ILE A 157 -5.50 6.79 6.24
C ILE A 157 -4.23 6.15 5.70
N VAL A 158 -3.29 6.96 5.24
CA VAL A 158 -1.98 6.49 4.79
C VAL A 158 -1.04 6.44 5.98
N LEU A 159 -0.56 5.24 6.27
CA LEU A 159 0.41 4.96 7.31
C LEU A 159 1.80 4.84 6.70
N SER A 160 2.79 5.38 7.37
CA SER A 160 4.20 5.26 7.00
C SER A 160 4.87 4.33 8.00
N LEU A 161 5.52 3.30 7.50
CA LEU A 161 6.37 2.44 8.29
C LEU A 161 7.82 2.79 7.93
N PRO A 162 8.40 3.79 8.57
CA PRO A 162 9.83 4.01 8.42
C PRO A 162 10.55 2.78 8.94
N SER A 163 11.56 2.31 8.25
CA SER A 163 12.48 1.38 8.86
C SER A 163 13.08 2.07 10.08
N GLY A 164 12.72 1.61 11.27
CA GLY A 164 13.14 2.23 12.53
C GLY A 164 14.62 2.08 12.79
N SER A 165 15.33 1.32 11.97
CA SER A 165 16.78 1.20 12.00
C SER A 165 17.29 1.10 10.59
N ASP A 166 18.24 1.90 10.27
CA ASP A 166 19.02 1.76 9.04
C ASP A 166 19.46 0.30 8.91
N LEU A 167 19.17 -0.32 7.75
CA LEU A 167 19.83 -1.55 7.34
C LEU A 167 21.31 -1.22 7.19
N THR A 168 22.05 -1.33 8.30
CA THR A 168 23.49 -1.23 8.28
C THR A 168 24.09 -2.63 8.23
N ALA A 169 25.35 -2.74 7.84
CA ALA A 169 26.07 -4.01 7.94
C ALA A 169 26.12 -4.55 9.39
N GLU A 170 25.90 -3.68 10.37
CA GLU A 170 25.91 -3.97 11.80
C GLU A 170 24.49 -4.33 12.34
N ASN A 171 23.42 -3.92 11.64
CA ASN A 171 22.05 -4.24 11.98
C ASN A 171 21.33 -4.86 10.75
N PRO A 172 21.47 -6.19 10.55
CA PRO A 172 20.87 -6.89 9.41
C PRO A 172 19.35 -7.12 9.55
N SER A 173 18.76 -6.78 10.68
CA SER A 173 17.34 -7.00 10.96
C SER A 173 16.66 -5.66 11.26
N PRO A 174 16.14 -4.95 10.24
CA PRO A 174 15.38 -3.72 10.49
C PRO A 174 14.14 -4.06 11.29
N THR A 175 13.89 -3.31 12.34
CA THR A 175 12.59 -3.29 12.99
C THR A 175 11.71 -2.27 12.32
N TRP A 176 10.49 -2.66 11.99
CA TRP A 176 9.47 -1.73 11.51
C TRP A 176 8.74 -1.15 12.71
N ALA A 177 8.42 0.12 12.65
CA ALA A 177 7.61 0.77 13.68
C ALA A 177 6.83 1.94 13.07
N PHE A 178 5.63 2.20 13.58
CA PHE A 178 4.91 3.44 13.29
C PHE A 178 5.58 4.64 13.98
N GLY A 179 6.13 4.40 15.16
CA GLY A 179 6.69 5.42 16.04
C GLY A 179 5.62 6.20 16.82
N ASP A 180 6.06 6.75 17.93
CA ASP A 180 5.18 7.40 18.91
C ASP A 180 4.36 8.55 18.31
N GLU A 181 4.96 9.37 17.46
CA GLU A 181 4.26 10.53 16.87
C GLU A 181 3.17 10.10 15.89
N GLN A 182 3.39 9.05 15.10
CA GLN A 182 2.35 8.53 14.21
C GLN A 182 1.20 7.88 15.00
N LEU A 183 1.50 7.13 16.06
CA LEU A 183 0.47 6.54 16.92
C LEU A 183 -0.34 7.61 17.67
N LYS A 184 0.29 8.68 18.16
CA LYS A 184 -0.41 9.83 18.74
C LYS A 184 -1.31 10.51 17.71
N TRP A 185 -0.82 10.71 16.49
CA TRP A 185 -1.61 11.26 15.40
C TRP A 185 -2.77 10.34 15.01
N LEU A 186 -2.53 9.03 14.96
CA LEU A 186 -3.57 8.04 14.67
C LEU A 186 -4.73 8.17 15.66
N ALA A 187 -4.41 8.17 16.98
CA ALA A 187 -5.40 8.32 18.04
C ALA A 187 -6.04 9.73 18.10
N GLY A 188 -5.21 10.77 17.93
CA GLY A 188 -5.60 12.16 18.16
C GLY A 188 -6.23 12.85 16.96
N THR A 189 -6.06 12.33 15.74
CA THR A 189 -6.46 13.00 14.50
C THR A 189 -7.06 12.05 13.49
N ALA A 190 -6.32 11.03 13.04
CA ALA A 190 -6.71 10.22 11.89
C ALA A 190 -8.01 9.42 12.15
N LEU A 191 -8.12 8.80 13.32
CA LEU A 191 -9.30 8.04 13.73
C LEU A 191 -10.40 8.90 14.38
N ARG A 192 -10.19 10.20 14.55
CA ARG A 192 -11.25 11.13 14.99
C ARG A 192 -12.12 11.56 13.83
N THR A 193 -12.95 10.65 13.38
CA THR A 193 -13.83 10.83 12.22
C THR A 193 -15.11 10.03 12.40
N ASP A 194 -16.15 10.44 11.71
CA ASP A 194 -17.39 9.71 11.54
C ASP A 194 -17.46 9.04 10.15
N TYR A 195 -16.35 9.06 9.39
CA TYR A 195 -16.22 8.37 8.11
C TYR A 195 -15.73 6.94 8.31
N GLN A 196 -16.05 6.09 7.34
CA GLN A 196 -15.42 4.78 7.24
C GLN A 196 -13.97 4.94 6.79
N ALA A 197 -13.06 4.17 7.39
CA ALA A 197 -11.63 4.31 7.16
C ALA A 197 -11.05 3.15 6.35
N LEU A 198 -10.36 3.49 5.26
CA LEU A 198 -9.52 2.58 4.49
C LEU A 198 -8.07 2.84 4.90
N LEU A 199 -7.43 1.84 5.52
CA LEU A 199 -6.02 1.92 5.87
C LEU A 199 -5.16 1.56 4.66
N VAL A 200 -4.07 2.28 4.48
CA VAL A 200 -3.12 2.06 3.39
C VAL A 200 -1.70 2.14 3.95
N CYS A 201 -0.94 1.07 3.83
CA CYS A 201 0.48 1.03 4.20
C CYS A 201 1.22 0.08 3.28
N HIS A 202 2.52 0.27 3.09
CA HIS A 202 3.30 -0.63 2.23
C HIS A 202 3.51 -1.99 2.88
N VAL A 203 4.08 -2.01 4.08
CA VAL A 203 4.33 -3.26 4.83
C VAL A 203 3.02 -3.73 5.47
N PRO A 204 2.59 -4.98 5.26
CA PRO A 204 1.38 -5.51 5.86
C PRO A 204 1.50 -5.61 7.39
N LEU A 205 0.40 -5.30 8.10
CA LEU A 205 0.35 -5.46 9.57
C LEU A 205 0.37 -6.94 9.97
N TYR A 206 -0.27 -7.76 9.17
CA TYR A 206 -0.26 -9.21 9.29
C TYR A 206 0.03 -9.83 7.94
N TYR A 207 0.81 -10.88 7.94
CA TYR A 207 1.11 -11.64 6.73
C TYR A 207 0.88 -13.13 6.97
N ALA A 208 0.08 -13.73 6.10
CA ALA A 208 -0.22 -15.14 6.14
C ALA A 208 0.62 -15.89 5.10
N TYR A 209 1.46 -16.80 5.55
CA TYR A 209 2.17 -17.74 4.69
C TYR A 209 1.27 -18.93 4.36
N THR A 210 1.06 -19.18 3.09
CA THR A 210 0.28 -20.34 2.64
C THR A 210 1.13 -21.58 2.42
N ASP A 211 2.45 -21.44 2.27
CA ASP A 211 3.33 -22.61 2.08
C ASP A 211 4.77 -22.34 2.55
N GLU A 212 5.28 -23.19 3.46
CA GLU A 212 6.66 -23.15 3.95
C GLU A 212 7.70 -23.48 2.86
N LYS A 213 7.29 -24.01 1.72
CA LYS A 213 8.17 -24.54 0.68
C LYS A 213 8.51 -23.54 -0.42
N ASP A 214 7.75 -22.47 -0.58
CA ASP A 214 7.93 -21.54 -1.71
C ASP A 214 8.85 -20.34 -1.44
N TRP A 215 9.38 -20.24 -0.21
CA TRP A 215 10.31 -19.18 0.16
C TRP A 215 11.75 -19.49 -0.25
N THR A 216 12.05 -19.46 -1.54
CA THR A 216 13.41 -19.61 -2.08
C THR A 216 14.18 -18.29 -2.25
N ILE A 217 13.75 -17.19 -1.61
CA ILE A 217 14.67 -16.08 -1.36
C ILE A 217 15.29 -16.26 0.01
N GLY A 218 16.44 -16.97 0.06
CA GLY A 218 17.12 -17.27 1.30
C GLY A 218 16.41 -18.39 2.04
N VAL A 219 16.90 -19.57 1.75
CA VAL A 219 16.64 -20.85 2.36
C VAL A 219 16.11 -20.75 3.77
N TRP A 220 14.84 -21.01 3.97
CA TRP A 220 14.29 -21.28 5.30
C TRP A 220 14.76 -22.66 5.75
N THR A 221 15.84 -22.71 6.50
CA THR A 221 16.44 -23.96 7.00
C THR A 221 15.99 -24.31 8.41
N GLY A 222 15.02 -23.61 8.98
CA GLY A 222 14.65 -23.78 10.39
C GLY A 222 15.66 -23.16 11.37
N ASP A 223 16.64 -22.44 10.88
CA ASP A 223 17.64 -21.75 11.68
C ASP A 223 17.08 -20.43 12.26
N ARG A 224 17.36 -20.13 13.53
CA ARG A 224 16.92 -18.87 14.19
C ARG A 224 17.38 -17.62 13.45
N ALA A 225 18.50 -17.66 12.76
CA ALA A 225 18.99 -16.55 11.93
C ALA A 225 18.11 -16.31 10.69
N ALA A 226 17.61 -17.38 10.05
CA ALA A 226 16.67 -17.29 8.94
C ALA A 226 15.29 -16.80 9.42
N GLN A 227 14.86 -17.21 10.62
CA GLN A 227 13.63 -16.78 11.24
C GLN A 227 13.65 -15.29 11.60
N SER A 228 14.79 -14.75 12.04
CA SER A 228 14.95 -13.31 12.27
C SER A 228 14.94 -12.52 10.96
N TYR A 229 15.51 -13.05 9.88
CA TYR A 229 15.51 -12.41 8.56
C TYR A 229 14.10 -12.37 7.94
N VAL A 230 13.34 -13.44 8.07
CA VAL A 230 11.95 -13.51 7.60
C VAL A 230 11.06 -12.57 8.41
N SER A 231 11.17 -12.54 9.73
CA SER A 231 10.41 -11.62 10.57
C SER A 231 10.76 -10.15 10.27
N ALA A 232 12.03 -9.85 9.96
CA ALA A 232 12.46 -8.52 9.59
C ALA A 232 11.94 -8.08 8.20
N LEU A 233 11.85 -9.01 7.23
CA LEU A 233 11.30 -8.73 5.90
C LEU A 233 9.77 -8.71 5.88
N CYS A 234 9.13 -9.51 6.73
CA CYS A 234 7.70 -9.83 6.64
C CYS A 234 6.86 -9.14 7.70
N GLY A 235 7.29 -7.98 8.20
CA GLY A 235 6.39 -7.14 8.95
C GLY A 235 6.33 -7.39 10.45
N TRP A 236 7.45 -7.71 11.10
CA TRP A 236 7.51 -7.50 12.54
C TRP A 236 7.50 -5.99 12.81
N ILE A 237 6.36 -5.51 13.26
CA ILE A 237 6.17 -4.12 13.63
C ILE A 237 6.20 -4.05 15.16
N ASP A 238 7.22 -3.38 15.73
CA ASP A 238 7.47 -3.36 17.17
C ASP A 238 6.31 -2.78 17.99
N ASP A 239 5.62 -1.77 17.44
CA ASP A 239 4.49 -1.09 18.08
C ASP A 239 3.13 -1.47 17.43
N ARG A 240 3.07 -2.66 16.85
CA ARG A 240 1.85 -3.18 16.21
C ARG A 240 0.69 -3.29 17.18
N ASP A 241 0.94 -3.72 18.40
CA ASP A 241 -0.10 -3.94 19.41
C ASP A 241 -0.82 -2.64 19.79
N GLU A 242 -0.13 -1.50 19.84
CA GLU A 242 -0.74 -0.20 20.08
C GLU A 242 -1.59 0.26 18.90
N ALA A 243 -1.08 0.10 17.67
CA ALA A 243 -1.86 0.41 16.47
C ALA A 243 -3.12 -0.45 16.42
N GLU A 244 -3.01 -1.75 16.67
CA GLU A 244 -4.12 -2.70 16.72
C GLU A 244 -5.15 -2.33 17.78
N ALA A 245 -4.71 -1.95 18.99
CA ALA A 245 -5.61 -1.52 20.05
C ALA A 245 -6.43 -0.28 19.65
N LEU A 246 -5.81 0.71 18.99
CA LEU A 246 -6.49 1.90 18.49
C LEU A 246 -7.49 1.56 17.38
N LEU A 247 -7.09 0.72 16.43
CA LEU A 247 -7.92 0.31 15.29
C LEU A 247 -9.12 -0.53 15.76
N SER A 248 -8.88 -1.44 16.71
CA SER A 248 -9.94 -2.27 17.29
C SER A 248 -10.94 -1.43 18.08
N ALA A 249 -10.48 -0.48 18.87
CA ALA A 249 -11.34 0.44 19.60
C ALA A 249 -12.18 1.31 18.66
N PHE A 250 -11.56 1.85 17.59
CA PHE A 250 -12.27 2.63 16.57
C PHE A 250 -13.39 1.81 15.93
N ASN A 251 -13.11 0.59 15.53
CA ASN A 251 -14.11 -0.29 14.89
C ASN A 251 -15.20 -0.76 15.86
N ALA A 252 -14.87 -0.88 17.15
CA ALA A 252 -15.83 -1.21 18.21
C ALA A 252 -16.59 0.01 18.75
N HIS A 253 -16.38 1.20 18.19
CA HIS A 253 -16.94 2.48 18.67
C HIS A 253 -16.60 2.77 20.13
N ALA A 254 -15.49 2.25 20.62
CA ALA A 254 -15.06 2.35 22.01
C ALA A 254 -13.94 3.39 22.18
N ALA A 255 -13.79 3.90 23.38
CA ALA A 255 -12.64 4.71 23.75
C ALA A 255 -11.41 3.81 24.00
N CYS A 256 -10.23 4.29 23.62
CA CYS A 256 -8.96 3.64 23.87
C CYS A 256 -7.94 4.65 24.42
N ARG A 257 -7.07 4.19 25.30
CA ARG A 257 -5.95 4.98 25.82
C ARG A 257 -4.68 4.15 25.75
N ILE A 258 -3.64 4.76 25.21
CA ILE A 258 -2.27 4.21 25.21
C ILE A 258 -1.45 5.00 26.23
N ASP A 259 -1.27 4.43 27.43
CA ASP A 259 -0.68 5.18 28.56
C ASP A 259 0.76 5.60 28.32
N ARG A 260 1.60 4.74 27.73
CA ARG A 260 3.01 5.09 27.44
C ARG A 260 3.14 6.29 26.48
N LEU A 261 2.15 6.52 25.63
CA LEU A 261 2.13 7.63 24.67
C LEU A 261 1.39 8.86 25.20
N ASN A 262 0.69 8.73 26.32
CA ASN A 262 -0.31 9.70 26.76
C ASN A 262 -1.29 10.07 25.65
N ALA A 263 -1.67 9.10 24.82
CA ALA A 263 -2.58 9.28 23.71
C ALA A 263 -3.94 8.64 24.01
N SER A 264 -5.00 9.28 23.53
CA SER A 264 -6.36 8.75 23.71
C SER A 264 -7.19 8.92 22.45
N LEU A 265 -7.94 7.87 22.14
CA LEU A 265 -9.01 7.86 21.14
C LEU A 265 -10.35 7.90 21.90
N PRO A 266 -11.22 8.88 21.70
CA PRO A 266 -12.58 8.84 22.22
C PRO A 266 -13.40 7.78 21.48
N ALA A 267 -14.54 7.40 22.05
CA ALA A 267 -15.51 6.56 21.34
C ALA A 267 -15.90 7.20 20.00
N SER A 268 -15.87 6.42 18.93
CA SER A 268 -16.24 6.86 17.59
C SER A 268 -17.75 6.75 17.36
N PRO A 269 -18.32 7.55 16.45
CA PRO A 269 -19.72 7.41 16.04
C PRO A 269 -19.98 6.03 15.38
N GLU A 270 -21.20 5.53 15.47
CA GLU A 270 -21.62 4.25 14.85
C GLU A 270 -21.47 4.24 13.32
N SER A 271 -21.41 5.41 12.68
CA SER A 271 -21.17 5.54 11.23
C SER A 271 -19.71 5.32 10.83
N ALA A 272 -18.79 5.41 11.79
CA ALA A 272 -17.38 5.11 11.57
C ALA A 272 -17.13 3.60 11.52
N GLY A 273 -15.94 3.20 11.12
CA GLY A 273 -15.52 1.80 11.10
C GLY A 273 -14.41 1.57 10.09
N LEU A 274 -13.77 0.43 10.18
CA LEU A 274 -12.70 0.04 9.26
C LEU A 274 -13.28 -0.72 8.07
N ILE A 275 -12.82 -0.36 6.87
CA ILE A 275 -13.15 -1.05 5.62
C ILE A 275 -12.19 -2.21 5.42
N ALA A 276 -10.91 -1.90 5.31
CA ALA A 276 -9.82 -2.84 5.06
C ALA A 276 -8.46 -2.17 5.36
N CYS A 277 -7.40 -2.98 5.37
CA CYS A 277 -6.02 -2.53 5.26
C CYS A 277 -5.45 -2.99 3.92
N LEU A 278 -4.97 -2.06 3.09
CA LEU A 278 -4.31 -2.34 1.82
C LEU A 278 -2.80 -2.28 2.00
N SER A 279 -2.09 -3.26 1.45
CA SER A 279 -0.63 -3.36 1.51
C SER A 279 -0.01 -3.93 0.24
N GLY A 280 1.31 -3.78 0.08
CA GLY A 280 2.17 -4.40 -0.92
C GLY A 280 3.25 -5.27 -0.28
N HIS A 281 4.52 -5.05 -0.64
CA HIS A 281 5.73 -5.56 -0.01
C HIS A 281 6.08 -7.02 -0.29
N MET A 282 5.11 -7.92 -0.26
CA MET A 282 5.38 -9.36 -0.34
C MET A 282 5.39 -9.90 -1.78
N HIS A 283 5.10 -9.06 -2.78
CA HIS A 283 5.03 -9.39 -4.20
C HIS A 283 4.00 -10.46 -4.56
N ASP A 284 3.00 -10.66 -3.72
CA ASP A 284 2.06 -11.75 -3.75
C ASP A 284 0.64 -11.24 -3.49
N ASP A 285 -0.35 -11.87 -4.06
CA ASP A 285 -1.75 -11.53 -3.87
C ASP A 285 -2.31 -12.31 -2.69
N SER A 286 -2.72 -11.61 -1.64
CA SER A 286 -3.37 -12.26 -0.51
C SER A 286 -4.60 -11.52 -0.01
N LEU A 287 -5.48 -12.27 0.62
CA LEU A 287 -6.64 -11.77 1.35
C LEU A 287 -6.68 -12.50 2.69
N PHE A 288 -6.57 -11.75 3.77
CA PHE A 288 -6.50 -12.26 5.14
C PHE A 288 -7.65 -11.64 5.95
N HIS A 289 -8.72 -12.41 6.16
CA HIS A 289 -9.91 -11.90 6.84
C HIS A 289 -9.67 -11.62 8.33
N ALA A 290 -10.49 -10.74 8.92
CA ALA A 290 -10.47 -10.49 10.36
C ALA A 290 -10.69 -11.78 11.14
N GLY A 291 -9.80 -12.07 12.10
CA GLY A 291 -9.85 -13.29 12.93
C GLY A 291 -9.45 -14.57 12.22
N GLU A 292 -9.12 -14.53 10.94
CA GLU A 292 -8.63 -15.69 10.19
C GLU A 292 -7.23 -16.07 10.69
N THR A 293 -6.95 -17.36 10.72
CA THR A 293 -5.63 -17.91 11.01
C THR A 293 -5.11 -18.67 9.80
N ILE A 294 -3.95 -18.29 9.29
CA ILE A 294 -3.26 -18.97 8.20
C ILE A 294 -1.85 -19.33 8.71
N GLY A 295 -1.50 -20.60 8.70
CA GLY A 295 -0.26 -21.08 9.31
C GLY A 295 -0.21 -20.76 10.81
N ASN A 296 0.79 -20.02 11.24
CA ASN A 296 0.99 -19.61 12.64
C ASN A 296 0.55 -18.16 12.92
N GLU A 297 -0.02 -17.46 11.95
CA GLU A 297 -0.39 -16.06 12.08
C GLU A 297 -1.92 -15.90 12.09
N THR A 298 -2.40 -15.06 12.98
CA THR A 298 -3.82 -14.69 13.07
C THR A 298 -3.96 -13.19 12.80
N ASN A 299 -4.80 -12.83 11.83
CA ASN A 299 -5.14 -11.43 11.61
C ASN A 299 -6.02 -10.92 12.77
N ARG A 300 -5.43 -10.20 13.71
CA ARG A 300 -6.13 -9.61 14.86
C ARG A 300 -6.74 -8.25 14.55
N LEU A 301 -6.50 -7.69 13.35
CA LEU A 301 -7.21 -6.48 12.94
C LEU A 301 -8.72 -6.75 12.84
N PRO A 302 -9.54 -5.77 13.19
CA PRO A 302 -11.00 -5.91 13.07
C PRO A 302 -11.51 -5.74 11.63
N CYS A 303 -10.62 -5.77 10.64
CA CYS A 303 -10.92 -5.69 9.22
C CYS A 303 -10.05 -6.65 8.41
N ALA A 304 -10.45 -6.91 7.17
CA ALA A 304 -9.63 -7.66 6.24
C ALA A 304 -8.35 -6.90 5.87
N GLN A 305 -7.26 -7.64 5.73
CA GLN A 305 -6.03 -7.16 5.11
C GLN A 305 -5.97 -7.70 3.68
N ILE A 306 -5.79 -6.81 2.72
CA ILE A 306 -5.67 -7.12 1.29
C ILE A 306 -4.29 -6.71 0.85
N GLN A 307 -3.53 -7.67 0.36
CA GLN A 307 -2.22 -7.43 -0.19
C GLN A 307 -2.28 -7.49 -1.70
N SER A 308 -1.79 -6.45 -2.35
CA SER A 308 -1.62 -6.40 -3.80
C SER A 308 -0.27 -6.95 -4.17
N GLY A 309 -0.25 -7.87 -5.11
CA GLY A 309 0.99 -8.42 -5.65
C GLY A 309 1.77 -7.39 -6.46
N SER A 310 3.03 -7.69 -6.70
CA SER A 310 3.94 -6.79 -7.42
C SER A 310 3.39 -6.37 -8.78
N THR A 311 3.43 -5.09 -9.06
CA THR A 311 3.12 -4.53 -10.39
C THR A 311 4.07 -5.05 -11.46
N ASN A 312 5.33 -5.27 -11.10
CA ASN A 312 6.28 -6.00 -11.93
C ASN A 312 6.05 -7.51 -11.79
N VAL A 313 5.35 -8.11 -12.75
CA VAL A 313 4.97 -9.52 -12.71
C VAL A 313 6.19 -10.48 -12.58
N SER A 314 7.37 -10.07 -13.04
CA SER A 314 8.57 -10.90 -12.88
C SER A 314 8.95 -11.14 -11.41
N LEU A 315 8.51 -10.27 -10.51
CA LEU A 315 8.69 -10.38 -9.06
C LEU A 315 7.55 -11.15 -8.38
N ASN A 316 6.38 -11.22 -9.02
CA ASN A 316 5.23 -11.97 -8.53
C ASN A 316 5.36 -13.44 -8.93
N ARG A 317 5.89 -14.24 -8.04
CA ARG A 317 6.22 -15.65 -8.31
C ARG A 317 5.05 -16.52 -8.77
N PRO A 318 3.87 -16.47 -8.12
CA PRO A 318 2.73 -17.28 -8.54
C PRO A 318 2.23 -16.94 -9.95
N LEU A 319 2.41 -15.71 -10.40
CA LEU A 319 1.79 -15.19 -11.61
C LEU A 319 2.77 -15.06 -12.80
N ARG A 320 4.08 -14.96 -12.57
CA ARG A 320 5.07 -14.63 -13.61
C ARG A 320 5.04 -15.57 -14.82
N ASP A 321 4.82 -16.87 -14.56
CA ASP A 321 4.86 -17.90 -15.61
C ASP A 321 3.49 -18.04 -16.32
N GLN A 322 2.45 -17.36 -15.82
CA GLN A 322 1.08 -17.39 -16.35
C GLN A 322 0.66 -16.07 -17.00
N ALA A 323 1.45 -15.01 -16.80
CA ALA A 323 1.09 -13.67 -17.21
C ALA A 323 1.31 -13.45 -18.72
N ALA A 324 0.28 -12.99 -19.41
CA ALA A 324 0.38 -12.53 -20.79
C ALA A 324 0.99 -11.11 -20.91
N LEU A 325 0.90 -10.31 -19.83
CA LEU A 325 1.44 -8.97 -19.73
C LEU A 325 2.51 -8.92 -18.63
N PRO A 326 3.57 -8.11 -18.78
CA PRO A 326 4.59 -7.96 -17.76
C PRO A 326 4.13 -7.12 -16.55
N ILE A 327 2.92 -6.55 -16.63
CA ILE A 327 2.33 -5.64 -15.64
C ILE A 327 1.06 -6.26 -15.06
N SER A 328 0.95 -6.20 -13.73
CA SER A 328 -0.24 -6.54 -12.98
C SER A 328 -0.55 -5.46 -11.95
N MET A 329 -1.81 -5.07 -11.82
CA MET A 329 -2.26 -4.01 -10.91
C MET A 329 -3.65 -4.32 -10.38
N ASP A 330 -4.04 -3.66 -9.31
CA ASP A 330 -5.42 -3.66 -8.83
C ASP A 330 -6.10 -2.33 -9.13
N VAL A 331 -7.40 -2.39 -9.38
CA VAL A 331 -8.27 -1.21 -9.31
C VAL A 331 -9.27 -1.47 -8.19
N ALA A 332 -9.10 -0.77 -7.08
CA ALA A 332 -10.03 -0.87 -5.97
C ALA A 332 -11.33 -0.14 -6.31
N VAL A 333 -12.45 -0.86 -6.24
CA VAL A 333 -13.82 -0.36 -6.45
C VAL A 333 -14.53 -0.45 -5.11
N LEU A 334 -14.62 0.68 -4.43
CA LEU A 334 -15.20 0.81 -3.10
C LEU A 334 -16.61 1.38 -3.17
N THR A 335 -17.59 0.61 -2.72
CA THR A 335 -19.00 1.03 -2.69
C THR A 335 -19.52 1.01 -1.25
N PRO A 336 -19.48 2.15 -0.52
CA PRO A 336 -19.85 2.22 0.89
C PRO A 336 -21.29 1.79 1.18
N SER A 337 -22.27 2.16 0.35
CA SER A 337 -23.68 1.78 0.52
C SER A 337 -23.90 0.28 0.45
N GLU A 338 -23.06 -0.47 -0.25
CA GLU A 338 -23.10 -1.94 -0.32
C GLU A 338 -22.12 -2.60 0.67
N ARG A 339 -21.36 -1.81 1.43
CA ARG A 339 -20.26 -2.27 2.28
C ARG A 339 -19.36 -3.26 1.52
N ARG A 340 -18.94 -2.87 0.33
CA ARG A 340 -18.20 -3.74 -0.60
C ARG A 340 -16.94 -3.02 -1.12
N LEU A 341 -15.83 -3.73 -1.03
CA LEU A 341 -14.58 -3.40 -1.71
C LEU A 341 -14.20 -4.55 -2.64
N THR A 342 -14.08 -4.26 -3.93
CA THR A 342 -13.60 -5.20 -4.94
C THR A 342 -12.29 -4.70 -5.53
N MET A 343 -11.27 -5.53 -5.45
CA MET A 343 -10.00 -5.34 -6.15
C MET A 343 -10.14 -5.96 -7.53
N VAL A 344 -10.43 -5.14 -8.52
CA VAL A 344 -10.54 -5.57 -9.92
C VAL A 344 -9.13 -5.68 -10.49
N ARG A 345 -8.77 -6.87 -10.93
CA ARG A 345 -7.42 -7.14 -11.44
C ARG A 345 -7.23 -6.62 -12.87
N TYR A 346 -6.14 -5.89 -13.09
CA TYR A 346 -5.56 -5.58 -14.39
C TYR A 346 -4.35 -6.50 -14.62
N GLY A 347 -4.30 -7.24 -15.69
CA GLY A 347 -3.24 -8.21 -15.98
C GLY A 347 -3.47 -9.56 -15.31
N ALA A 348 -2.40 -10.21 -14.88
CA ALA A 348 -2.46 -11.54 -14.29
C ALA A 348 -3.06 -11.53 -12.88
N GLY A 349 -3.74 -12.59 -12.50
CA GLY A 349 -4.38 -12.78 -11.21
C GLY A 349 -5.90 -12.72 -11.27
N ALA A 350 -6.54 -12.74 -10.11
CA ALA A 350 -8.00 -12.76 -9.97
C ALA A 350 -8.51 -11.55 -9.18
N ASP A 351 -9.78 -11.20 -9.40
CA ASP A 351 -10.46 -10.24 -8.55
C ASP A 351 -10.66 -10.79 -7.15
N ARG A 352 -10.61 -9.90 -6.18
CA ARG A 352 -10.88 -10.20 -4.77
C ARG A 352 -11.95 -9.26 -4.26
N THR A 353 -12.89 -9.78 -3.49
CA THR A 353 -13.99 -8.96 -2.94
C THR A 353 -14.15 -9.24 -1.46
N ILE A 354 -14.29 -8.17 -0.69
CA ILE A 354 -14.68 -8.23 0.72
C ILE A 354 -15.97 -7.47 0.96
N ARG A 355 -16.62 -7.83 2.07
CA ARG A 355 -17.69 -7.06 2.70
C ARG A 355 -17.35 -6.86 4.17
N TRP A 356 -17.63 -5.68 4.72
CA TRP A 356 -17.32 -5.33 6.10
C TRP A 356 -18.54 -4.94 6.90
#